data_6b2ed3578392805aad7dde8a935d91ec
#
_entry.id   6b2ed3578392805aad7dde8a935d91ec
#
_cell.length_a   1.000
_cell.length_b   1.000
_cell.length_c   1.000
_cell.angle_alpha   90.00
_cell.angle_beta   90.00
_cell.angle_gamma   90.00
#
_symmetry.space_group_name_H-M   'P 1'
#
loop_
_entity.id
_entity.type
_entity.pdbx_description
1 polymer ?
#
loop_
_entity_poly.entity_id
_entity_poly.type
_entity_poly.pdbx_seq_one_letter_code
_entity_poly.pdbx_strand_id
1 'polypeptide(L)'
;PGWYRVHNTMRMALKDFDAVLMRKDPPFNAEYIYATHLLEQAEREDGHVVNRPPALRDHPEKLAIMEFPELVPPTLVTRNAASVRDFHAEHGDIILKPLDGMGGKGIFRVGKDALNLGVIIETLNKDGAETIMVQRFVPQIVDGDKRILIINGEPVPFVLARIPQGTEVRGNLAVGGKGVAQPLTPRNREIAETIGRVLAPRGLLLIGLDVIGDSVTEINVTSPTGFQEITDQTGFNVPALFVDALERTTRTTNDEPLQRPQWSTAHIN
;
A
#
# COMPACT_ATOMS: atom_id res chain seq x y z
N PRO A 1 12.80 -23.62 -4.55
CA PRO A 1 12.55 -23.96 -5.94
C PRO A 1 12.86 -22.73 -6.78
N GLY A 2 13.96 -22.84 -7.57
CA GLY A 2 14.44 -21.69 -8.36
C GLY A 2 13.57 -21.47 -9.58
N TRP A 3 12.70 -20.47 -9.53
CA TRP A 3 11.94 -19.97 -10.70
C TRP A 3 12.84 -19.16 -11.64
N TYR A 4 14.09 -18.91 -11.25
CA TYR A 4 15.12 -18.25 -12.08
C TYR A 4 16.46 -18.95 -11.92
N ARG A 5 17.35 -18.73 -12.91
CA ARG A 5 18.75 -19.14 -12.88
C ARG A 5 19.62 -17.93 -13.24
N VAL A 6 20.60 -17.61 -12.40
CA VAL A 6 21.60 -16.58 -12.71
C VAL A 6 22.65 -17.17 -13.64
N HIS A 7 22.77 -16.64 -14.85
CA HIS A 7 23.78 -17.03 -15.82
C HIS A 7 24.96 -16.07 -15.85
N ASN A 8 24.71 -14.79 -15.61
CA ASN A 8 25.72 -13.74 -15.61
C ASN A 8 25.31 -12.60 -14.69
N THR A 9 26.26 -11.82 -14.23
CA THR A 9 26.04 -10.61 -13.43
C THR A 9 26.86 -9.45 -14.03
N MET A 10 26.23 -8.32 -14.30
CA MET A 10 26.88 -7.11 -14.77
C MET A 10 26.43 -5.90 -13.96
N ARG A 11 27.25 -4.85 -13.96
CA ARG A 11 26.88 -3.53 -13.41
C ARG A 11 26.40 -2.65 -14.54
N MET A 12 25.24 -2.00 -14.34
CA MET A 12 24.64 -1.06 -15.27
C MET A 12 24.15 0.17 -14.48
N ALA A 13 24.15 1.33 -15.09
CA ALA A 13 23.50 2.50 -14.52
C ALA A 13 21.97 2.35 -14.62
N LEU A 14 21.22 2.86 -13.65
CA LEU A 14 19.76 2.73 -13.64
C LEU A 14 19.10 3.43 -14.83
N LYS A 15 19.72 4.49 -15.34
CA LYS A 15 19.28 5.20 -16.56
C LYS A 15 19.40 4.40 -17.87
N ASP A 16 20.17 3.31 -17.86
CA ASP A 16 20.33 2.44 -19.03
C ASP A 16 19.17 1.44 -19.18
N PHE A 17 18.19 1.46 -18.26
CA PHE A 17 16.94 0.70 -18.32
C PHE A 17 15.79 1.60 -18.77
N ASP A 18 14.85 1.07 -19.56
CA ASP A 18 13.63 1.78 -19.96
C ASP A 18 12.77 2.16 -18.74
N ALA A 19 12.75 1.31 -17.72
CA ALA A 19 12.12 1.59 -16.45
C ALA A 19 12.76 0.79 -15.31
N VAL A 20 12.74 1.35 -14.11
CA VAL A 20 13.17 0.73 -12.86
C VAL A 20 11.96 0.60 -11.93
N LEU A 21 11.59 -0.62 -11.56
CA LEU A 21 10.44 -0.87 -10.68
C LEU A 21 10.90 -0.96 -9.23
N MET A 22 10.44 -0.03 -8.39
CA MET A 22 10.62 -0.12 -6.94
C MET A 22 9.59 -1.07 -6.35
N ARG A 23 9.98 -2.35 -6.23
CA ARG A 23 9.12 -3.44 -5.72
C ARG A 23 9.67 -4.05 -4.43
N LYS A 24 10.40 -3.24 -3.64
CA LYS A 24 10.89 -3.66 -2.32
C LYS A 24 9.72 -3.74 -1.35
N ASP A 25 9.63 -4.87 -0.64
CA ASP A 25 8.64 -5.07 0.41
C ASP A 25 8.88 -4.15 1.62
N PRO A 26 7.82 -3.79 2.36
CA PRO A 26 7.98 -3.21 3.70
C PRO A 26 8.86 -4.09 4.62
N PRO A 27 9.40 -3.58 5.72
CA PRO A 27 8.89 -2.44 6.48
C PRO A 27 9.24 -1.09 5.83
N PHE A 28 8.32 -0.14 5.96
CA PHE A 28 8.51 1.25 5.53
C PHE A 28 9.31 2.00 6.62
N ASN A 29 10.60 1.69 6.70
CA ASN A 29 11.54 2.19 7.71
C ASN A 29 12.61 3.09 7.09
N ALA A 30 13.61 3.49 7.86
CA ALA A 30 14.68 4.36 7.39
C ALA A 30 15.42 3.80 6.16
N GLU A 31 15.67 2.47 6.12
CA GLU A 31 16.34 1.83 4.98
C GLU A 31 15.46 1.86 3.71
N TYR A 32 14.13 1.77 3.86
CA TYR A 32 13.21 1.97 2.75
C TYR A 32 13.28 3.42 2.23
N ILE A 33 13.25 4.39 3.14
CA ILE A 33 13.38 5.82 2.82
C ILE A 33 14.71 6.12 2.11
N TYR A 34 15.83 5.57 2.61
CA TYR A 34 17.14 5.73 1.95
C TYR A 34 17.14 5.15 0.53
N ALA A 35 16.56 3.97 0.34
CA ALA A 35 16.43 3.39 -1.00
C ALA A 35 15.65 4.30 -1.97
N THR A 36 14.57 4.94 -1.50
CA THR A 36 13.81 5.90 -2.32
C THR A 36 14.62 7.15 -2.67
N HIS A 37 15.47 7.66 -1.76
CA HIS A 37 16.37 8.78 -2.07
C HIS A 37 17.43 8.42 -3.11
N LEU A 38 17.98 7.21 -3.05
CA LEU A 38 18.93 6.73 -4.05
C LEU A 38 18.26 6.58 -5.42
N LEU A 39 17.02 6.09 -5.47
CA LEU A 39 16.25 5.99 -6.71
C LEU A 39 15.85 7.38 -7.25
N GLU A 40 15.55 8.34 -6.39
CA GLU A 40 15.32 9.73 -6.81
C GLU A 40 16.59 10.36 -7.41
N GLN A 41 17.77 9.99 -6.90
CA GLN A 41 19.03 10.40 -7.53
C GLN A 41 19.16 9.79 -8.95
N ALA A 42 18.73 8.55 -9.15
CA ALA A 42 18.69 7.95 -10.48
C ALA A 42 17.72 8.69 -11.43
N GLU A 43 16.56 9.19 -10.94
CA GLU A 43 15.66 10.04 -11.73
C GLU A 43 16.36 11.36 -12.16
N ARG A 44 17.20 11.97 -11.30
CA ARG A 44 17.99 13.16 -11.66
C ARG A 44 19.06 12.88 -12.70
N GLU A 45 19.42 11.63 -12.88
CA GLU A 45 20.38 11.12 -13.89
C GLU A 45 19.67 10.55 -15.12
N ASP A 46 18.40 10.95 -15.35
CA ASP A 46 17.53 10.53 -16.44
C ASP A 46 17.05 9.06 -16.38
N GLY A 47 17.09 8.43 -15.18
CA GLY A 47 16.44 7.13 -14.94
C GLY A 47 14.93 7.27 -14.78
N HIS A 48 14.17 6.32 -15.27
CA HIS A 48 12.71 6.28 -15.12
C HIS A 48 12.30 5.29 -14.01
N VAL A 49 11.90 5.81 -12.84
CA VAL A 49 11.56 4.98 -11.66
C VAL A 49 10.05 4.95 -11.42
N VAL A 50 9.48 3.76 -11.21
CA VAL A 50 8.06 3.49 -10.98
C VAL A 50 7.86 2.56 -9.77
N ASN A 51 6.97 2.87 -8.81
CA ASN A 51 6.33 4.18 -8.58
C ASN A 51 7.38 5.25 -8.28
N ARG A 52 7.03 6.52 -8.50
CA ARG A 52 7.99 7.62 -8.27
C ARG A 52 8.46 7.66 -6.82
N PRO A 53 9.78 7.78 -6.57
CA PRO A 53 10.35 7.73 -5.22
C PRO A 53 9.79 8.78 -4.25
N PRO A 54 9.60 10.06 -4.62
CA PRO A 54 8.93 11.02 -3.75
C PRO A 54 7.51 10.61 -3.38
N ALA A 55 6.73 10.13 -4.36
CA ALA A 55 5.35 9.70 -4.11
C ALA A 55 5.27 8.50 -3.16
N LEU A 56 6.24 7.57 -3.21
CA LEU A 56 6.34 6.48 -2.25
C LEU A 56 6.56 6.99 -0.81
N ARG A 57 7.44 7.99 -0.63
CA ARG A 57 7.70 8.59 0.68
C ARG A 57 6.50 9.34 1.24
N ASP A 58 5.79 10.06 0.38
CA ASP A 58 4.67 10.92 0.76
C ASP A 58 3.40 10.12 1.11
N HIS A 59 3.34 8.83 0.73
CA HIS A 59 2.18 7.97 0.95
C HIS A 59 2.53 6.69 1.73
N PRO A 60 2.95 6.79 3.02
CA PRO A 60 3.09 5.62 3.88
C PRO A 60 1.76 4.87 3.93
N GLU A 61 1.77 3.57 3.64
CA GLU A 61 0.60 2.77 3.24
C GLU A 61 -0.61 2.87 4.18
N LYS A 62 -0.37 2.92 5.50
CA LYS A 62 -1.45 3.08 6.48
C LYS A 62 -1.87 4.53 6.68
N LEU A 63 -0.94 5.49 6.57
CA LEU A 63 -1.25 6.91 6.75
C LEU A 63 -1.92 7.52 5.53
N ALA A 64 -1.62 7.04 4.32
CA ALA A 64 -2.19 7.56 3.08
C ALA A 64 -3.74 7.53 3.07
N ILE A 65 -4.37 6.61 3.80
CA ILE A 65 -5.84 6.56 3.91
C ILE A 65 -6.43 7.80 4.57
N MET A 66 -5.66 8.54 5.39
CA MET A 66 -6.14 9.72 6.10
C MET A 66 -6.47 10.90 5.16
N GLU A 67 -6.03 10.83 3.90
CA GLU A 67 -6.45 11.79 2.85
C GLU A 67 -7.89 11.55 2.36
N PHE A 68 -8.50 10.41 2.71
CA PHE A 68 -9.83 9.99 2.25
C PHE A 68 -10.75 9.65 3.44
N PRO A 69 -11.01 10.62 4.34
CA PRO A 69 -11.70 10.35 5.60
C PRO A 69 -13.12 9.79 5.42
N GLU A 70 -13.77 10.07 4.31
CA GLU A 70 -15.12 9.56 3.97
C GLU A 70 -15.12 8.10 3.49
N LEU A 71 -13.95 7.55 3.14
CA LEU A 71 -13.79 6.18 2.63
C LEU A 71 -13.22 5.22 3.67
N VAL A 72 -12.88 5.70 4.88
CA VAL A 72 -12.22 4.89 5.91
C VAL A 72 -13.14 4.65 7.11
N PRO A 73 -12.96 3.57 7.88
CA PRO A 73 -13.66 3.45 9.15
C PRO A 73 -13.14 4.53 10.12
N PRO A 74 -13.87 4.86 11.20
CA PRO A 74 -13.32 5.70 12.27
C PRO A 74 -11.89 5.26 12.60
N THR A 75 -10.95 6.21 12.49
CA THR A 75 -9.51 5.95 12.58
C THR A 75 -8.85 6.97 13.48
N LEU A 76 -7.98 6.51 14.37
CA LEU A 76 -7.12 7.31 15.21
C LEU A 76 -5.66 6.92 14.97
N VAL A 77 -4.80 7.92 14.82
CA VAL A 77 -3.33 7.74 14.74
C VAL A 77 -2.72 8.44 15.94
N THR A 78 -2.12 7.69 16.84
CA THR A 78 -1.60 8.23 18.11
C THR A 78 -0.54 7.31 18.72
N ARG A 79 0.27 7.87 19.63
CA ARG A 79 1.10 7.11 20.57
C ARG A 79 0.61 7.24 22.03
N ASN A 80 -0.47 8.00 22.25
CA ASN A 80 -1.01 8.26 23.57
C ASN A 80 -1.97 7.13 23.97
N ALA A 81 -1.63 6.39 25.03
CA ALA A 81 -2.43 5.28 25.53
C ALA A 81 -3.83 5.71 26.05
N ALA A 82 -3.96 6.92 26.60
CA ALA A 82 -5.27 7.42 27.04
C ALA A 82 -6.21 7.63 25.85
N SER A 83 -5.73 8.26 24.79
CA SER A 83 -6.51 8.46 23.56
C SER A 83 -6.97 7.14 22.93
N VAL A 84 -6.14 6.08 23.00
CA VAL A 84 -6.55 4.73 22.52
C VAL A 84 -7.67 4.17 23.38
N ARG A 85 -7.62 4.34 24.71
CA ARG A 85 -8.67 3.89 25.63
C ARG A 85 -9.99 4.64 25.41
N ASP A 86 -9.92 5.96 25.17
CA ASP A 86 -11.08 6.78 24.86
C ASP A 86 -11.72 6.34 23.53
N PHE A 87 -10.92 6.08 22.53
CA PHE A 87 -11.38 5.55 21.23
C PHE A 87 -12.03 4.17 21.38
N HIS A 88 -11.46 3.28 22.22
CA HIS A 88 -12.08 1.99 22.51
C HIS A 88 -13.40 2.16 23.24
N ALA A 89 -13.47 3.05 24.23
CA ALA A 89 -14.71 3.33 24.98
C ALA A 89 -15.83 3.83 24.05
N GLU A 90 -15.51 4.62 23.03
CA GLU A 90 -16.46 5.14 22.04
C GLU A 90 -16.92 4.06 21.05
N HIS A 91 -15.99 3.25 20.53
CA HIS A 91 -16.27 2.34 19.39
C HIS A 91 -16.43 0.87 19.80
N GLY A 92 -15.97 0.47 20.96
CA GLY A 92 -16.11 -0.87 21.54
C GLY A 92 -15.20 -1.91 20.93
N ASP A 93 -15.34 -2.24 19.65
CA ASP A 93 -14.56 -3.27 18.95
C ASP A 93 -13.58 -2.59 18.00
N ILE A 94 -12.29 -2.75 18.23
CA ILE A 94 -11.24 -2.01 17.52
C ILE A 94 -10.13 -2.92 17.04
N ILE A 95 -9.41 -2.43 16.02
CA ILE A 95 -8.17 -2.99 15.52
C ILE A 95 -7.02 -2.04 15.85
N LEU A 96 -5.94 -2.56 16.42
CA LEU A 96 -4.68 -1.84 16.60
C LEU A 96 -3.61 -2.43 15.69
N LYS A 97 -2.82 -1.57 15.06
CA LYS A 97 -1.75 -2.00 14.14
C LYS A 97 -0.58 -1.02 14.11
N PRO A 98 0.67 -1.50 13.90
CA PRO A 98 1.83 -0.63 13.68
C PRO A 98 1.71 0.04 12.31
N LEU A 99 2.37 1.19 12.13
CA LEU A 99 2.33 1.94 10.86
C LEU A 99 3.20 1.33 9.77
N ASP A 100 4.30 0.70 10.11
CA ASP A 100 5.34 0.18 9.21
C ASP A 100 5.24 -1.31 8.89
N GLY A 101 4.31 -2.03 9.55
CA GLY A 101 4.14 -3.49 9.41
C GLY A 101 3.47 -3.90 8.10
N MET A 102 3.71 -5.17 7.69
CA MET A 102 3.11 -5.81 6.51
C MET A 102 2.58 -7.20 6.81
N GLY A 103 1.79 -7.76 5.88
CA GLY A 103 1.36 -9.16 5.91
C GLY A 103 0.52 -9.55 7.12
N GLY A 104 -0.13 -8.58 7.76
CA GLY A 104 -0.96 -8.83 8.95
C GLY A 104 -0.18 -8.97 10.27
N LYS A 105 1.14 -8.78 10.26
CA LYS A 105 1.95 -8.82 11.48
C LYS A 105 1.62 -7.64 12.41
N GLY A 106 1.49 -7.93 13.71
CA GLY A 106 1.22 -6.92 14.73
C GLY A 106 -0.20 -6.33 14.67
N ILE A 107 -1.13 -6.98 13.97
CA ILE A 107 -2.54 -6.59 13.99
C ILE A 107 -3.25 -7.30 15.13
N PHE A 108 -3.87 -6.52 16.03
CA PHE A 108 -4.63 -7.01 17.16
C PHE A 108 -6.07 -6.51 17.09
N ARG A 109 -7.02 -7.41 17.33
CA ARG A 109 -8.42 -7.04 17.59
C ARG A 109 -8.65 -7.03 19.09
N VAL A 110 -9.29 -5.97 19.58
CA VAL A 110 -9.73 -5.84 20.97
C VAL A 110 -11.23 -5.65 20.96
N GLY A 111 -11.95 -6.63 21.53
CA GLY A 111 -13.40 -6.59 21.65
C GLY A 111 -13.88 -5.63 22.73
N LYS A 112 -15.20 -5.58 22.92
CA LYS A 112 -15.88 -4.67 23.88
C LYS A 112 -15.48 -4.89 25.34
N ASP A 113 -14.97 -6.07 25.67
CA ASP A 113 -14.48 -6.43 27.01
C ASP A 113 -13.11 -5.82 27.34
N ALA A 114 -12.47 -5.16 26.39
CA ALA A 114 -11.13 -4.57 26.51
C ALA A 114 -10.03 -5.55 26.95
N LEU A 115 -10.24 -6.86 26.73
CA LEU A 115 -9.28 -7.88 27.15
C LEU A 115 -7.89 -7.60 26.52
N ASN A 116 -6.87 -7.55 27.35
CA ASN A 116 -5.49 -7.28 26.99
C ASN A 116 -5.21 -5.90 26.34
N LEU A 117 -6.16 -4.97 26.31
CA LEU A 117 -5.97 -3.66 25.68
C LEU A 117 -4.70 -2.95 26.18
N GLY A 118 -4.44 -2.97 27.49
CA GLY A 118 -3.25 -2.33 28.09
C GLY A 118 -1.95 -2.87 27.53
N VAL A 119 -1.74 -4.19 27.59
CA VAL A 119 -0.50 -4.82 27.12
C VAL A 119 -0.33 -4.73 25.60
N ILE A 120 -1.43 -4.72 24.84
CA ILE A 120 -1.39 -4.52 23.38
C ILE A 120 -0.90 -3.12 23.05
N ILE A 121 -1.41 -2.08 23.75
CA ILE A 121 -0.97 -0.70 23.59
C ILE A 121 0.54 -0.60 23.88
N GLU A 122 0.98 -1.05 25.05
CA GLU A 122 2.38 -1.02 25.48
C GLU A 122 3.32 -1.71 24.46
N THR A 123 2.90 -2.89 23.97
CA THR A 123 3.66 -3.66 22.97
C THR A 123 3.79 -2.91 21.65
N LEU A 124 2.68 -2.34 21.16
CA LEU A 124 2.67 -1.71 19.83
C LEU A 124 3.27 -0.32 19.83
N ASN A 125 2.99 0.49 20.86
CA ASN A 125 3.48 1.86 20.94
C ASN A 125 4.83 1.98 21.67
N LYS A 126 5.41 0.84 22.12
CA LYS A 126 6.66 0.78 22.87
C LYS A 126 6.69 1.80 24.00
N ASP A 127 5.74 1.70 24.90
CA ASP A 127 5.57 2.62 26.04
C ASP A 127 5.48 4.10 25.62
N GLY A 128 4.84 4.37 24.50
CA GLY A 128 4.63 5.71 23.97
C GLY A 128 5.76 6.24 23.07
N ALA A 129 6.76 5.42 22.75
CA ALA A 129 7.84 5.79 21.83
C ALA A 129 7.39 5.76 20.35
N GLU A 130 6.47 4.88 19.99
CA GLU A 130 6.01 4.69 18.61
C GLU A 130 4.54 5.06 18.43
N THR A 131 4.24 5.62 17.26
CA THR A 131 2.88 5.93 16.83
C THR A 131 2.24 4.68 16.23
N ILE A 132 0.98 4.44 16.58
CA ILE A 132 0.17 3.32 16.08
C ILE A 132 -1.11 3.82 15.43
N MET A 133 -1.73 2.99 14.63
CA MET A 133 -3.07 3.21 14.09
C MET A 133 -4.09 2.36 14.84
N VAL A 134 -5.21 2.98 15.17
CA VAL A 134 -6.38 2.34 15.78
C VAL A 134 -7.58 2.57 14.87
N GLN A 135 -8.32 1.54 14.53
CA GLN A 135 -9.50 1.62 13.67
C GLN A 135 -10.67 0.89 14.30
N ARG A 136 -11.89 1.40 14.10
CA ARG A 136 -13.09 0.62 14.43
C ARG A 136 -13.07 -0.68 13.63
N PHE A 137 -13.36 -1.80 14.30
CA PHE A 137 -13.47 -3.10 13.63
C PHE A 137 -14.60 -3.10 12.61
N VAL A 138 -14.34 -3.63 11.42
CA VAL A 138 -15.32 -3.77 10.35
C VAL A 138 -15.74 -5.24 10.25
N PRO A 139 -16.96 -5.59 10.71
CA PRO A 139 -17.41 -7.00 10.78
C PRO A 139 -17.46 -7.71 9.43
N GLN A 140 -17.59 -6.96 8.33
CA GLN A 140 -17.60 -7.48 6.96
C GLN A 140 -16.29 -8.14 6.53
N ILE A 141 -15.28 -8.18 7.40
CA ILE A 141 -14.06 -8.97 7.17
C ILE A 141 -14.35 -10.46 6.91
N VAL A 142 -15.48 -10.97 7.39
CA VAL A 142 -15.93 -12.34 7.13
C VAL A 142 -16.15 -12.61 5.63
N ASP A 143 -16.47 -11.58 4.86
CA ASP A 143 -16.63 -11.62 3.40
C ASP A 143 -15.31 -11.40 2.65
N GLY A 144 -14.23 -11.21 3.40
CA GLY A 144 -12.87 -11.00 2.94
C GLY A 144 -12.41 -9.53 2.97
N ASP A 145 -11.11 -9.39 3.15
CA ASP A 145 -10.35 -8.17 2.90
C ASP A 145 -10.02 -8.13 1.41
N LYS A 146 -10.62 -7.20 0.67
CA LYS A 146 -10.54 -7.15 -0.79
C LYS A 146 -9.34 -6.35 -1.25
N ARG A 147 -8.37 -7.01 -1.90
CA ARG A 147 -7.31 -6.34 -2.63
C ARG A 147 -7.85 -5.86 -3.97
N ILE A 148 -7.94 -4.54 -4.15
CA ILE A 148 -8.27 -3.88 -5.42
C ILE A 148 -6.99 -3.32 -6.00
N LEU A 149 -6.65 -3.69 -7.24
CA LEU A 149 -5.49 -3.14 -7.94
C LEU A 149 -5.92 -1.97 -8.82
N ILE A 150 -5.16 -0.88 -8.74
CA ILE A 150 -5.30 0.30 -9.58
C ILE A 150 -4.01 0.44 -10.39
N ILE A 151 -4.14 0.51 -11.70
CA ILE A 151 -3.02 0.64 -12.65
C ILE A 151 -3.26 1.89 -13.46
N ASN A 152 -2.33 2.84 -13.39
CA ASN A 152 -2.42 4.14 -14.07
C ASN A 152 -3.75 4.87 -13.80
N GLY A 153 -4.21 4.84 -12.55
CA GLY A 153 -5.46 5.49 -12.11
C GLY A 153 -6.73 4.68 -12.34
N GLU A 154 -6.69 3.60 -13.10
CA GLU A 154 -7.85 2.77 -13.44
C GLU A 154 -7.88 1.47 -12.64
N PRO A 155 -9.01 1.10 -12.03
CA PRO A 155 -9.13 -0.16 -11.30
C PRO A 155 -9.19 -1.37 -12.25
N VAL A 156 -8.48 -2.44 -11.87
CA VAL A 156 -8.64 -3.76 -12.50
C VAL A 156 -10.08 -4.23 -12.30
N PRO A 157 -10.74 -4.87 -13.31
CA PRO A 157 -12.15 -5.23 -13.21
C PRO A 157 -12.48 -6.38 -12.24
N PHE A 158 -11.47 -6.91 -11.56
CA PHE A 158 -11.58 -7.94 -10.54
C PHE A 158 -10.85 -7.54 -9.26
N VAL A 159 -11.35 -8.04 -8.12
CA VAL A 159 -10.73 -7.92 -6.80
C VAL A 159 -10.30 -9.30 -6.32
N LEU A 160 -9.30 -9.35 -5.45
CA LEU A 160 -8.94 -10.56 -4.73
C LEU A 160 -9.47 -10.47 -3.29
N ALA A 161 -10.60 -11.13 -3.02
CA ALA A 161 -11.11 -11.25 -1.65
C ALA A 161 -10.24 -12.25 -0.88
N ARG A 162 -9.58 -11.77 0.17
CA ARG A 162 -8.72 -12.55 1.07
C ARG A 162 -9.52 -12.90 2.31
N ILE A 163 -10.07 -14.09 2.33
CA ILE A 163 -11.04 -14.55 3.34
C ILE A 163 -10.27 -15.18 4.51
N PRO A 164 -10.45 -14.66 5.75
CA PRO A 164 -9.87 -15.27 6.94
C PRO A 164 -10.28 -16.74 7.10
N GLN A 165 -9.42 -17.56 7.69
CA GLN A 165 -9.66 -18.98 7.89
C GLN A 165 -9.65 -19.35 9.38
N GLY A 166 -10.52 -20.25 9.78
CA GLY A 166 -10.61 -20.73 11.16
C GLY A 166 -11.00 -19.62 12.14
N THR A 167 -10.19 -19.41 13.18
CA THR A 167 -10.37 -18.36 14.20
C THR A 167 -9.58 -17.07 13.90
N GLU A 168 -8.91 -17.02 12.75
CA GLU A 168 -8.11 -15.85 12.37
C GLU A 168 -9.03 -14.68 11.96
N VAL A 169 -8.64 -13.47 12.31
CA VAL A 169 -9.35 -12.23 11.93
C VAL A 169 -8.68 -11.49 10.78
N ARG A 170 -7.51 -11.98 10.31
CA ARG A 170 -6.73 -11.38 9.23
C ARG A 170 -6.96 -12.14 7.93
N GLY A 171 -7.27 -11.43 6.85
CA GLY A 171 -7.45 -12.01 5.52
C GLY A 171 -6.16 -12.22 4.73
N ASN A 172 -5.02 -11.69 5.20
CA ASN A 172 -3.76 -11.71 4.45
C ASN A 172 -3.34 -13.14 4.05
N LEU A 173 -2.97 -13.34 2.78
CA LEU A 173 -2.52 -14.65 2.25
C LEU A 173 -1.30 -15.19 3.02
N ALA A 174 -0.41 -14.29 3.45
CA ALA A 174 0.80 -14.64 4.22
C ALA A 174 0.51 -15.32 5.57
N VAL A 175 -0.68 -15.15 6.12
CA VAL A 175 -1.13 -15.78 7.38
C VAL A 175 -2.21 -16.84 7.16
N GLY A 176 -2.34 -17.35 5.93
CA GLY A 176 -3.23 -18.46 5.59
C GLY A 176 -4.63 -18.06 5.10
N GLY A 177 -4.87 -16.79 4.82
CA GLY A 177 -6.09 -16.36 4.16
C GLY A 177 -6.30 -17.03 2.81
N LYS A 178 -7.57 -17.29 2.44
CA LYS A 178 -7.93 -17.86 1.14
C LYS A 178 -8.23 -16.75 0.15
N GLY A 179 -7.47 -16.66 -0.93
CA GLY A 179 -7.69 -15.70 -2.02
C GLY A 179 -8.76 -16.20 -2.99
N VAL A 180 -9.82 -15.40 -3.19
CA VAL A 180 -10.89 -15.67 -4.16
C VAL A 180 -11.07 -14.44 -5.04
N ALA A 181 -10.83 -14.59 -6.33
CA ALA A 181 -11.06 -13.51 -7.29
C ALA A 181 -12.57 -13.33 -7.53
N GLN A 182 -13.02 -12.08 -7.52
CA GLN A 182 -14.42 -11.69 -7.68
C GLN A 182 -14.51 -10.49 -8.63
N PRO A 183 -15.63 -10.31 -9.36
CA PRO A 183 -15.86 -9.08 -10.11
C PRO A 183 -15.84 -7.85 -9.20
N LEU A 184 -15.29 -6.74 -9.70
CA LEU A 184 -15.30 -5.46 -9.03
C LEU A 184 -16.74 -4.93 -8.92
N THR A 185 -17.21 -4.71 -7.68
CA THR A 185 -18.56 -4.16 -7.47
C THR A 185 -18.61 -2.66 -7.83
N PRO A 186 -19.81 -2.07 -8.11
CA PRO A 186 -19.94 -0.64 -8.36
C PRO A 186 -19.35 0.22 -7.24
N ARG A 187 -19.56 -0.15 -5.97
CA ARG A 187 -19.01 0.59 -4.83
C ARG A 187 -17.49 0.48 -4.73
N ASN A 188 -16.93 -0.71 -4.94
CA ASN A 188 -15.48 -0.88 -4.95
C ASN A 188 -14.82 -0.11 -6.12
N ARG A 189 -15.51 -0.03 -7.26
CA ARG A 189 -15.07 0.77 -8.41
C ARG A 189 -15.04 2.26 -8.06
N GLU A 190 -16.11 2.80 -7.50
CA GLU A 190 -16.20 4.20 -7.05
C GLU A 190 -15.06 4.56 -6.09
N ILE A 191 -14.81 3.71 -5.07
CA ILE A 191 -13.70 3.89 -4.13
C ILE A 191 -12.36 3.95 -4.88
N ALA A 192 -12.11 2.96 -5.74
CA ALA A 192 -10.84 2.84 -6.45
C ALA A 192 -10.61 3.99 -7.44
N GLU A 193 -11.64 4.40 -8.18
CA GLU A 193 -11.56 5.55 -9.11
C GLU A 193 -11.35 6.87 -8.37
N THR A 194 -11.97 7.05 -7.19
CA THR A 194 -11.77 8.24 -6.35
C THR A 194 -10.31 8.37 -5.91
N ILE A 195 -9.74 7.28 -5.39
CA ILE A 195 -8.35 7.26 -4.94
C ILE A 195 -7.38 7.31 -6.14
N GLY A 196 -7.64 6.55 -7.19
CA GLY A 196 -6.82 6.50 -8.40
C GLY A 196 -6.65 7.86 -9.06
N ARG A 197 -7.75 8.63 -9.21
CA ARG A 197 -7.72 10.00 -9.77
C ARG A 197 -6.84 10.97 -8.96
N VAL A 198 -6.71 10.78 -7.66
CA VAL A 198 -5.89 11.63 -6.80
C VAL A 198 -4.43 11.19 -6.82
N LEU A 199 -4.18 9.89 -6.74
CA LEU A 199 -2.84 9.36 -6.49
C LEU A 199 -2.04 9.08 -7.77
N ALA A 200 -2.67 8.68 -8.89
CA ALA A 200 -1.95 8.39 -10.13
C ALA A 200 -1.20 9.62 -10.69
N PRO A 201 -1.77 10.85 -10.71
CA PRO A 201 -1.04 12.04 -11.17
C PRO A 201 0.19 12.37 -10.32
N ARG A 202 0.27 11.86 -9.08
CA ARG A 202 1.43 12.03 -8.21
C ARG A 202 2.59 11.08 -8.55
N GLY A 203 2.41 10.18 -9.53
CA GLY A 203 3.40 9.21 -9.98
C GLY A 203 3.26 7.82 -9.34
N LEU A 204 2.09 7.50 -8.80
CA LEU A 204 1.75 6.17 -8.31
C LEU A 204 1.04 5.38 -9.42
N LEU A 205 1.83 4.74 -10.29
CA LEU A 205 1.32 3.94 -11.42
C LEU A 205 0.59 2.68 -10.94
N LEU A 206 1.09 2.06 -9.88
CA LEU A 206 0.54 0.84 -9.30
C LEU A 206 0.18 1.05 -7.84
N ILE A 207 -1.09 0.82 -7.51
CA ILE A 207 -1.64 0.94 -6.18
C ILE A 207 -2.47 -0.30 -5.86
N GLY A 208 -2.38 -0.79 -4.62
CA GLY A 208 -3.26 -1.82 -4.10
C GLY A 208 -4.08 -1.26 -2.94
N LEU A 209 -5.40 -1.26 -3.04
CA LEU A 209 -6.27 -0.92 -1.91
C LEU A 209 -6.64 -2.18 -1.15
N ASP A 210 -6.70 -2.08 0.16
CA ASP A 210 -7.31 -3.08 1.02
C ASP A 210 -8.66 -2.52 1.52
N VAL A 211 -9.74 -3.22 1.17
CA VAL A 211 -11.12 -2.77 1.41
C VAL A 211 -11.91 -3.86 2.13
N ILE A 212 -12.47 -3.53 3.29
CA ILE A 212 -13.36 -4.40 4.06
C ILE A 212 -14.75 -3.76 4.07
N GLY A 213 -15.75 -4.48 3.55
CA GLY A 213 -17.05 -3.89 3.28
C GLY A 213 -16.92 -2.73 2.28
N ASP A 214 -17.27 -1.52 2.74
CA ASP A 214 -17.16 -0.26 1.99
C ASP A 214 -16.04 0.66 2.51
N SER A 215 -15.16 0.13 3.37
CA SER A 215 -14.14 0.92 4.05
C SER A 215 -12.73 0.54 3.60
N VAL A 216 -11.95 1.54 3.19
CA VAL A 216 -10.52 1.38 2.90
C VAL A 216 -9.76 1.28 4.20
N THR A 217 -8.94 0.26 4.34
CA THR A 217 -8.14 0.02 5.55
C THR A 217 -6.64 0.24 5.34
N GLU A 218 -6.19 0.21 4.06
CA GLU A 218 -4.79 0.43 3.68
C GLU A 218 -4.69 0.80 2.19
N ILE A 219 -3.71 1.64 1.84
CA ILE A 219 -3.33 1.98 0.46
C ILE A 219 -1.91 1.50 0.24
N ASN A 220 -1.74 0.37 -0.44
CA ASN A 220 -0.44 -0.25 -0.67
C ASN A 220 0.21 0.33 -1.92
N VAL A 221 1.35 1.01 -1.77
CA VAL A 221 2.09 1.66 -2.86
C VAL A 221 3.48 1.06 -3.07
N THR A 222 3.96 0.23 -2.16
CA THR A 222 5.31 -0.36 -2.19
C THR A 222 5.39 -1.56 -3.13
N SER A 223 4.76 -2.67 -2.77
CA SER A 223 4.80 -3.92 -3.53
C SER A 223 3.45 -4.65 -3.54
N PRO A 224 2.33 -3.99 -3.94
CA PRO A 224 1.03 -4.66 -3.94
C PRO A 224 1.06 -5.95 -4.78
N THR A 225 0.45 -7.01 -4.24
CA THR A 225 0.34 -8.36 -4.83
C THR A 225 -1.10 -8.65 -5.22
N GLY A 226 -1.35 -9.81 -5.86
CA GLY A 226 -2.67 -10.26 -6.29
C GLY A 226 -2.79 -10.44 -7.80
N PHE A 227 -1.74 -10.12 -8.56
CA PHE A 227 -1.74 -10.24 -10.02
C PHE A 227 -1.95 -11.68 -10.47
N GLN A 228 -1.16 -12.59 -9.91
CA GLN A 228 -1.18 -14.00 -10.29
C GLN A 228 -2.50 -14.65 -9.91
N GLU A 229 -2.98 -14.43 -8.68
CA GLU A 229 -4.21 -15.03 -8.18
C GLU A 229 -5.43 -14.57 -8.98
N ILE A 230 -5.50 -13.28 -9.37
CA ILE A 230 -6.57 -12.77 -10.21
C ILE A 230 -6.47 -13.38 -11.62
N THR A 231 -5.28 -13.40 -12.21
CA THR A 231 -5.07 -13.91 -13.57
C THR A 231 -5.43 -15.40 -13.66
N ASP A 232 -4.96 -16.22 -12.71
CA ASP A 232 -5.20 -17.68 -12.72
C ASP A 232 -6.66 -18.02 -12.55
N GLN A 233 -7.40 -17.25 -11.73
CA GLN A 233 -8.81 -17.55 -11.44
C GLN A 233 -9.80 -16.98 -12.46
N THR A 234 -9.43 -15.87 -13.14
CA THR A 234 -10.37 -15.15 -14.03
C THR A 234 -9.99 -15.21 -15.51
N GLY A 235 -8.74 -15.54 -15.83
CA GLY A 235 -8.19 -15.42 -17.18
C GLY A 235 -7.86 -13.98 -17.59
N PHE A 236 -8.12 -12.97 -16.73
CA PHE A 236 -7.79 -11.59 -17.01
C PHE A 236 -6.30 -11.33 -16.76
N ASN A 237 -5.57 -10.95 -17.80
CA ASN A 237 -4.11 -10.79 -17.75
C ASN A 237 -3.70 -9.46 -17.09
N VAL A 238 -3.67 -9.44 -15.75
CA VAL A 238 -3.24 -8.27 -14.97
C VAL A 238 -1.79 -7.87 -15.23
N PRO A 239 -0.82 -8.81 -15.34
CA PRO A 239 0.56 -8.49 -15.72
C PRO A 239 0.67 -7.73 -17.04
N ALA A 240 -0.04 -8.16 -18.08
CA ALA A 240 -0.02 -7.47 -19.38
C ALA A 240 -0.56 -6.04 -19.25
N LEU A 241 -1.69 -5.83 -18.55
CA LEU A 241 -2.24 -4.49 -18.32
C LEU A 241 -1.22 -3.57 -17.62
N PHE A 242 -0.48 -4.09 -16.65
CA PHE A 242 0.55 -3.33 -15.95
C PHE A 242 1.74 -2.99 -16.87
N VAL A 243 2.22 -3.95 -17.66
CA VAL A 243 3.33 -3.73 -18.60
C VAL A 243 2.92 -2.72 -19.68
N ASP A 244 1.73 -2.83 -20.25
CA ASP A 244 1.20 -1.87 -21.21
C ASP A 244 1.12 -0.45 -20.63
N ALA A 245 0.72 -0.32 -19.36
CA ALA A 245 0.69 0.98 -18.67
C ALA A 245 2.11 1.52 -18.47
N LEU A 246 3.05 0.67 -18.06
CA LEU A 246 4.46 1.02 -17.89
C LEU A 246 5.09 1.51 -19.20
N GLU A 247 4.89 0.77 -20.29
CA GLU A 247 5.41 1.17 -21.61
C GLU A 247 4.86 2.52 -22.09
N ARG A 248 3.60 2.83 -21.77
CA ARG A 248 3.04 4.16 -22.08
C ARG A 248 3.75 5.29 -21.34
N THR A 249 4.13 5.06 -20.08
CA THR A 249 4.86 6.09 -19.31
C THR A 249 6.27 6.32 -19.81
N THR A 250 6.94 5.29 -20.34
CA THR A 250 8.29 5.43 -20.91
C THR A 250 8.28 6.17 -22.26
N ARG A 251 7.24 5.98 -23.08
CA ARG A 251 7.11 6.66 -24.37
C ARG A 251 6.84 8.15 -24.23
N THR A 252 5.98 8.55 -23.29
CA THR A 252 5.66 9.98 -23.04
C THR A 252 6.85 10.76 -22.49
N THR A 253 7.76 10.14 -21.76
CA THR A 253 8.98 10.78 -21.25
C THR A 253 10.00 11.05 -22.35
N ASN A 254 9.97 10.29 -23.44
CA ASN A 254 10.88 10.49 -24.57
C ASN A 254 10.39 11.57 -25.57
N ASP A 255 9.10 11.93 -25.52
CA ASP A 255 8.48 12.86 -26.47
C ASP A 255 8.30 14.31 -25.95
N GLU A 256 8.39 14.54 -24.63
CA GLU A 256 8.35 15.88 -24.03
C GLU A 256 9.61 16.16 -23.20
N PRO A 257 10.36 17.25 -23.49
CA PRO A 257 11.42 17.68 -22.59
C PRO A 257 10.83 18.14 -21.26
N LEU A 258 11.14 17.44 -20.18
CA LEU A 258 10.78 17.80 -18.81
C LEU A 258 11.14 19.28 -18.56
N GLN A 259 10.16 20.14 -18.32
CA GLN A 259 10.39 21.46 -17.78
C GLN A 259 10.97 21.31 -16.37
N ARG A 260 12.29 21.41 -16.27
CA ARG A 260 13.03 21.35 -15.01
C ARG A 260 12.70 22.59 -14.17
N PRO A 261 12.36 22.46 -12.90
CA PRO A 261 12.37 23.61 -11.98
C PRO A 261 13.80 24.16 -11.97
N GLN A 262 13.99 25.40 -12.39
CA GLN A 262 15.25 26.10 -12.24
C GLN A 262 15.46 26.45 -10.75
N TRP A 263 16.22 25.63 -10.07
CA TRP A 263 16.74 25.98 -8.75
C TRP A 263 17.90 26.97 -8.97
N SER A 264 17.66 28.23 -8.66
CA SER A 264 18.71 29.26 -8.57
C SER A 264 19.75 28.81 -7.56
N THR A 265 20.99 28.69 -7.98
CA THR A 265 22.15 28.52 -7.08
C THR A 265 22.30 29.79 -6.26
N ALA A 266 21.63 29.88 -5.12
CA ALA A 266 21.96 30.85 -4.10
C ALA A 266 23.27 30.40 -3.43
N HIS A 267 24.33 31.16 -3.66
CA HIS A 267 25.62 30.99 -3.00
C HIS A 267 25.42 31.06 -1.49
N ILE A 268 25.77 29.99 -0.78
CA ILE A 268 26.02 30.03 0.65
C ILE A 268 27.50 30.40 0.81
N ASN A 269 27.75 31.64 1.28
CA ASN A 269 29.03 32.05 1.83
C ASN A 269 29.17 31.53 3.26
#